data_e77b199d129c6de20dac0290dbf527b7
#
_entry.id   e77b199d129c6de20dac0290dbf527b7
#
_cell.length_a   1.000
_cell.length_b   1.000
_cell.length_c   1.000
_cell.angle_alpha   90.00
_cell.angle_beta   90.00
_cell.angle_gamma   90.00
#
_symmetry.space_group_name_H-M   'P 1'
#
loop_
_entity.id
_entity.type
_entity.pdbx_description
1 polymer ?
#
loop_
_entity_poly.entity_id
_entity_poly.type
_entity_poly.pdbx_seq_one_letter_code
_entity_poly.pdbx_strand_id
1 'polypeptide(L)'
;MKTAVLLSAFALAAPTTALAQRAPSPVPAPAIAVCPLETGFVADNGGLTRSRAAVRAGRLTILAVGSSSIEGVGASRRELGFAPLLERGLERRMPGVDVTVINRGIGGETARETANRLERELAAGRVDLVIWQLGTNDVLRDRMVDDVFADFHRGEAVLRAADVDVLLIDPQRLPEDTRNMSFRGRNPALGEMARRIAEEGRKGGYAVLRRFDAMAGWSGLERGGVGPDDLHLNDAGYACWAEVTAEGLAPRLL
;
A
#
# COMPACT_ATOMS: atom_id res chain seq x y z
N MET A 1 25.73 28.80 -79.93
CA MET A 1 26.51 28.27 -78.79
C MET A 1 25.92 28.89 -77.53
N LYS A 2 25.21 28.09 -76.73
CA LYS A 2 24.58 28.53 -75.47
C LYS A 2 25.28 27.75 -74.31
N THR A 3 26.02 28.47 -73.50
CA THR A 3 26.76 27.92 -72.37
C THR A 3 25.83 27.81 -71.16
N ALA A 4 25.64 26.63 -70.65
CA ALA A 4 24.86 26.38 -69.43
C ALA A 4 25.81 26.44 -68.22
N VAL A 5 25.49 27.26 -67.21
CA VAL A 5 26.16 27.36 -65.93
C VAL A 5 25.41 26.45 -64.93
N LEU A 6 26.09 25.42 -64.42
CA LEU A 6 25.60 24.59 -63.30
C LEU A 6 25.92 25.29 -61.98
N LEU A 7 24.90 25.65 -61.21
CA LEU A 7 25.02 26.04 -59.82
C LEU A 7 24.91 24.81 -58.92
N SER A 8 25.98 24.46 -58.25
CA SER A 8 25.98 23.41 -57.16
C SER A 8 25.57 24.05 -55.86
N ALA A 9 24.44 23.59 -55.30
CA ALA A 9 24.00 23.97 -53.95
C ALA A 9 24.63 23.05 -52.92
N PHE A 10 25.48 23.62 -52.07
CA PHE A 10 26.00 22.95 -50.86
C PHE A 10 24.95 23.06 -49.72
N ALA A 11 24.35 21.97 -49.31
CA ALA A 11 23.51 21.90 -48.13
C ALA A 11 24.41 21.73 -46.88
N LEU A 12 24.47 22.72 -46.00
CA LEU A 12 25.06 22.58 -44.67
C LEU A 12 24.09 21.83 -43.76
N ALA A 13 24.44 20.61 -43.37
CA ALA A 13 23.75 19.88 -42.33
C ALA A 13 24.21 20.41 -40.93
N ALA A 14 23.30 20.97 -40.18
CA ALA A 14 23.53 21.36 -38.79
C ALA A 14 23.54 20.12 -37.88
N PRO A 15 24.46 20.00 -36.91
CA PRO A 15 24.45 18.90 -35.97
C PRO A 15 23.28 19.05 -34.98
N THR A 16 22.31 18.12 -34.99
CA THR A 16 21.31 17.98 -33.96
C THR A 16 21.95 17.39 -32.72
N THR A 17 22.29 18.22 -31.75
CA THR A 17 22.64 17.76 -30.38
C THR A 17 21.39 17.23 -29.69
N ALA A 18 21.26 15.91 -29.66
CA ALA A 18 20.28 15.24 -28.83
C ALA A 18 20.63 15.47 -27.35
N LEU A 19 19.80 16.26 -26.67
CA LEU A 19 19.84 16.38 -25.21
C LEU A 19 19.47 15.00 -24.63
N ALA A 20 20.49 14.27 -24.18
CA ALA A 20 20.28 13.04 -23.41
C ALA A 20 19.49 13.39 -22.15
N GLN A 21 18.22 12.99 -22.08
CA GLN A 21 17.44 13.06 -20.86
C GLN A 21 18.12 12.20 -19.81
N ARG A 22 18.67 12.87 -18.80
CA ARG A 22 19.27 12.22 -17.64
C ARG A 22 18.16 11.46 -16.92
N ALA A 23 18.28 10.14 -16.85
CA ALA A 23 17.37 9.33 -16.04
C ALA A 23 17.33 9.89 -14.60
N PRO A 24 16.16 9.98 -13.98
CA PRO A 24 16.07 10.47 -12.61
C PRO A 24 16.96 9.60 -11.72
N SER A 25 17.78 10.26 -10.91
CA SER A 25 18.65 9.57 -9.95
C SER A 25 17.77 8.70 -9.03
N PRO A 26 18.16 7.43 -8.74
CA PRO A 26 17.40 6.61 -7.82
C PRO A 26 17.29 7.34 -6.47
N VAL A 27 16.06 7.51 -6.00
CA VAL A 27 15.79 8.06 -4.67
C VAL A 27 16.42 7.08 -3.68
N PRO A 28 17.39 7.51 -2.84
CA PRO A 28 17.94 6.63 -1.82
C PRO A 28 16.79 6.16 -0.94
N ALA A 29 16.67 4.85 -0.72
CA ALA A 29 15.76 4.31 0.26
C ALA A 29 16.08 4.97 1.62
N PRO A 30 15.10 5.48 2.38
CA PRO A 30 15.37 5.96 3.72
C PRO A 30 16.08 4.85 4.49
N ALA A 31 17.07 5.21 5.31
CA ALA A 31 17.81 4.24 6.11
C ALA A 31 16.81 3.53 7.04
N ILE A 32 16.49 2.27 6.74
CA ILE A 32 15.54 1.43 7.49
C ILE A 32 16.25 0.91 8.76
N ALA A 33 16.80 1.81 9.56
CA ALA A 33 17.70 1.43 10.63
C ALA A 33 17.00 0.77 11.84
N VAL A 34 15.67 0.74 11.95
CA VAL A 34 15.01 0.39 13.22
C VAL A 34 13.62 -0.26 13.07
N CYS A 35 13.26 -0.81 11.91
CA CYS A 35 12.06 -1.62 11.80
C CYS A 35 12.29 -3.01 12.38
N PRO A 36 11.59 -3.45 13.42
CA PRO A 36 11.58 -4.86 13.78
C PRO A 36 10.88 -5.62 12.63
N LEU A 37 11.69 -6.26 11.79
CA LEU A 37 11.20 -7.07 10.67
C LEU A 37 10.91 -8.48 11.20
N GLU A 38 9.77 -8.65 11.84
CA GLU A 38 9.26 -9.97 12.20
C GLU A 38 8.30 -10.45 11.12
N THR A 39 8.56 -11.60 10.53
CA THR A 39 7.71 -12.22 9.49
C THR A 39 6.33 -12.62 10.01
N GLY A 40 6.17 -12.70 11.33
CA GLY A 40 4.94 -13.14 12.01
C GLY A 40 3.77 -12.16 11.96
N PHE A 41 3.96 -10.94 11.44
CA PHE A 41 2.85 -9.97 11.39
C PHE A 41 1.87 -10.21 10.23
N VAL A 42 2.23 -10.98 9.20
CA VAL A 42 1.29 -11.42 8.18
C VAL A 42 0.83 -12.83 8.48
N ALA A 43 -0.43 -13.00 8.84
CA ALA A 43 -1.08 -14.30 8.94
C ALA A 43 -1.56 -14.72 7.55
N ASP A 44 -1.14 -15.91 7.08
CA ASP A 44 -1.68 -16.53 5.85
C ASP A 44 -2.74 -17.56 6.26
N ASN A 45 -3.97 -17.29 5.90
CA ASN A 45 -5.09 -18.18 6.15
C ASN A 45 -5.47 -19.01 4.89
N GLY A 46 -4.54 -19.14 3.93
CA GLY A 46 -4.69 -20.01 2.74
C GLY A 46 -5.18 -19.30 1.47
N GLY A 47 -5.48 -18.01 1.53
CA GLY A 47 -6.18 -17.27 0.48
C GLY A 47 -5.33 -16.57 -0.58
N LEU A 48 -4.08 -16.99 -0.84
CA LEU A 48 -3.18 -16.31 -1.80
C LEU A 48 -2.92 -17.11 -3.09
N THR A 49 -3.87 -17.93 -3.51
CA THR A 49 -3.69 -18.87 -4.63
C THR A 49 -3.51 -18.17 -5.97
N ARG A 50 -4.27 -17.11 -6.24
CA ARG A 50 -4.17 -16.33 -7.48
C ARG A 50 -2.90 -15.52 -7.54
N SER A 51 -2.57 -14.88 -6.44
CA SER A 51 -1.33 -14.11 -6.30
C SER A 51 -0.09 -15.00 -6.52
N ARG A 52 -0.08 -16.21 -5.95
CA ARG A 52 0.97 -17.21 -6.23
C ARG A 52 1.04 -17.60 -7.70
N ALA A 53 -0.12 -17.79 -8.35
CA ALA A 53 -0.16 -18.10 -9.78
C ALA A 53 0.34 -16.93 -10.64
N ALA A 54 0.01 -15.71 -10.27
CA ALA A 54 0.49 -14.50 -10.93
C ALA A 54 2.02 -14.35 -10.78
N VAL A 55 2.56 -14.54 -9.57
CA VAL A 55 4.00 -14.52 -9.28
C VAL A 55 4.75 -15.57 -10.11
N ARG A 56 4.24 -16.82 -10.20
CA ARG A 56 4.83 -17.84 -11.08
C ARG A 56 4.78 -17.45 -12.56
N ALA A 57 3.85 -16.60 -12.95
CA ALA A 57 3.77 -16.06 -14.32
C ALA A 57 4.62 -14.78 -14.51
N GLY A 58 5.44 -14.42 -13.51
CA GLY A 58 6.37 -13.28 -13.58
C GLY A 58 5.74 -11.91 -13.38
N ARG A 59 4.52 -11.81 -12.86
CA ARG A 59 3.85 -10.53 -12.60
C ARG A 59 2.92 -10.61 -11.39
N LEU A 60 2.66 -9.46 -10.76
CA LEU A 60 1.69 -9.35 -9.66
C LEU A 60 1.04 -7.96 -9.69
N THR A 61 -0.28 -7.90 -9.87
CA THR A 61 -1.03 -6.65 -9.82
C THR A 61 -1.82 -6.57 -8.51
N ILE A 62 -1.49 -5.58 -7.70
CA ILE A 62 -2.09 -5.32 -6.39
C ILE A 62 -2.94 -4.07 -6.47
N LEU A 63 -4.20 -4.15 -6.04
CA LEU A 63 -5.07 -2.99 -5.81
C LEU A 63 -5.06 -2.68 -4.32
N ALA A 64 -4.49 -1.54 -3.92
CA ALA A 64 -4.51 -1.08 -2.53
C ALA A 64 -5.64 -0.07 -2.32
N VAL A 65 -6.62 -0.44 -1.49
CA VAL A 65 -7.76 0.39 -1.10
C VAL A 65 -7.76 0.65 0.40
N GLY A 66 -8.34 1.76 0.81
CA GLY A 66 -8.43 2.19 2.20
C GLY A 66 -8.33 3.69 2.31
N SER A 67 -7.90 4.16 3.48
CA SER A 67 -7.95 5.59 3.83
C SER A 67 -6.65 6.34 3.50
N SER A 68 -6.45 7.47 4.21
CA SER A 68 -5.28 8.35 4.08
C SER A 68 -3.92 7.63 4.17
N SER A 69 -3.84 6.53 4.94
CA SER A 69 -2.60 5.75 5.02
C SER A 69 -2.26 5.07 3.69
N ILE A 70 -3.27 4.52 2.97
CA ILE A 70 -3.06 3.98 1.61
C ILE A 70 -2.79 5.11 0.62
N GLU A 71 -3.52 6.24 0.72
CA GLU A 71 -3.30 7.42 -0.11
C GLU A 71 -1.86 7.93 -0.03
N GLY A 72 -1.24 7.87 1.17
CA GLY A 72 0.12 8.32 1.44
C GLY A 72 0.19 9.67 2.14
N VAL A 73 -0.90 10.08 2.83
CA VAL A 73 -0.92 11.34 3.60
C VAL A 73 0.12 11.30 4.71
N GLY A 74 0.93 12.36 4.82
CA GLY A 74 2.04 12.46 5.77
C GLY A 74 3.41 12.07 5.20
N ALA A 75 3.47 11.38 4.07
CA ALA A 75 4.72 11.19 3.34
C ALA A 75 5.21 12.51 2.75
N SER A 76 6.51 12.80 2.87
CA SER A 76 7.10 14.03 2.35
C SER A 76 7.07 14.10 0.81
N ARG A 77 6.96 12.96 0.14
CA ARG A 77 6.85 12.79 -1.31
C ARG A 77 6.02 11.56 -1.63
N ARG A 78 5.34 11.58 -2.76
CA ARG A 78 4.48 10.48 -3.21
C ARG A 78 5.21 9.12 -3.27
N GLU A 79 6.48 9.12 -3.67
CA GLU A 79 7.31 7.93 -3.80
C GLU A 79 7.70 7.30 -2.45
N LEU A 80 7.47 8.01 -1.35
CA LEU A 80 7.71 7.56 0.02
C LEU A 80 6.42 7.12 0.73
N GLY A 81 5.28 7.12 0.04
CA GLY A 81 4.04 6.51 0.53
C GLY A 81 4.05 4.99 0.45
N PHE A 82 3.06 4.35 1.06
CA PHE A 82 2.96 2.89 1.21
C PHE A 82 3.07 2.14 -0.11
N ALA A 83 2.24 2.49 -1.12
CA ALA A 83 2.14 1.71 -2.35
C ALA A 83 3.46 1.66 -3.14
N PRO A 84 4.16 2.78 -3.45
CA PRO A 84 5.44 2.72 -4.15
C PRO A 84 6.54 2.03 -3.32
N LEU A 85 6.50 2.13 -1.99
CA LEU A 85 7.46 1.46 -1.13
C LEU A 85 7.23 -0.05 -1.09
N LEU A 86 5.97 -0.49 -1.03
CA LEU A 86 5.60 -1.90 -1.08
C LEU A 86 5.99 -2.54 -2.41
N GLU A 87 5.69 -1.88 -3.54
CA GLU A 87 6.08 -2.31 -4.89
C GLU A 87 7.57 -2.64 -4.95
N ARG A 88 8.42 -1.67 -4.61
CA ARG A 88 9.88 -1.87 -4.56
C ARG A 88 10.31 -2.93 -3.54
N GLY A 89 9.62 -3.02 -2.40
CA GLY A 89 9.89 -4.02 -1.36
C GLY A 89 9.65 -5.45 -1.83
N LEU A 90 8.57 -5.67 -2.57
CA LEU A 90 8.22 -6.96 -3.16
C LEU A 90 9.13 -7.33 -4.34
N GLU A 91 9.42 -6.39 -5.25
CA GLU A 91 10.34 -6.62 -6.38
C GLU A 91 11.74 -7.06 -5.91
N ARG A 92 12.26 -6.41 -4.84
CA ARG A 92 13.56 -6.84 -4.25
C ARG A 92 13.54 -8.27 -3.73
N ARG A 93 12.39 -8.74 -3.23
CA ARG A 93 12.22 -10.07 -2.62
C ARG A 93 11.81 -11.14 -3.61
N MET A 94 11.29 -10.75 -4.75
CA MET A 94 10.81 -11.63 -5.82
C MET A 94 11.47 -11.24 -7.15
N PRO A 95 12.79 -11.46 -7.31
CA PRO A 95 13.50 -11.10 -8.54
C PRO A 95 12.88 -11.76 -9.77
N GLY A 96 12.65 -10.97 -10.81
CA GLY A 96 12.02 -11.44 -12.06
C GLY A 96 10.49 -11.39 -12.06
N VAL A 97 9.86 -10.92 -10.98
CA VAL A 97 8.43 -10.62 -10.92
C VAL A 97 8.21 -9.12 -11.10
N ASP A 98 7.42 -8.74 -12.10
CA ASP A 98 6.96 -7.36 -12.32
C ASP A 98 5.78 -7.09 -11.36
N VAL A 99 5.98 -6.22 -10.38
CA VAL A 99 4.98 -5.89 -9.37
C VAL A 99 4.42 -4.50 -9.63
N THR A 100 3.10 -4.40 -9.71
CA THR A 100 2.39 -3.12 -9.81
C THR A 100 1.47 -2.96 -8.62
N VAL A 101 1.60 -1.86 -7.87
CA VAL A 101 0.70 -1.51 -6.76
C VAL A 101 -0.14 -0.28 -7.13
N ILE A 102 -1.41 -0.54 -7.48
CA ILE A 102 -2.39 0.49 -7.83
C ILE A 102 -2.92 1.11 -6.55
N ASN A 103 -2.53 2.36 -6.29
CA ASN A 103 -3.01 3.09 -5.12
C ASN A 103 -4.41 3.69 -5.38
N ARG A 104 -5.36 3.28 -4.56
CA ARG A 104 -6.74 3.77 -4.51
C ARG A 104 -7.14 4.14 -3.08
N GLY A 105 -6.20 4.70 -2.29
CA GLY A 105 -6.49 5.29 -0.99
C GLY A 105 -7.24 6.61 -1.12
N ILE A 106 -8.18 6.87 -0.22
CA ILE A 106 -8.91 8.14 -0.12
C ILE A 106 -8.97 8.56 1.34
N GLY A 107 -8.46 9.75 1.65
CA GLY A 107 -8.37 10.28 3.00
C GLY A 107 -9.72 10.28 3.73
N GLY A 108 -9.71 9.81 4.98
CA GLY A 108 -10.89 9.80 5.83
C GLY A 108 -11.87 8.64 5.59
N GLU A 109 -11.71 7.80 4.58
CA GLU A 109 -12.64 6.69 4.32
C GLU A 109 -12.76 5.72 5.49
N THR A 110 -13.99 5.29 5.72
CA THR A 110 -14.40 4.17 6.58
C THR A 110 -14.55 2.89 5.75
N ALA A 111 -14.82 1.77 6.41
CA ALA A 111 -15.14 0.49 5.74
C ALA A 111 -16.31 0.64 4.77
N ARG A 112 -17.33 1.47 5.12
CA ARG A 112 -18.52 1.73 4.30
C ARG A 112 -18.16 2.36 2.96
N GLU A 113 -17.41 3.46 3.00
CA GLU A 113 -17.08 4.21 1.79
C GLU A 113 -16.21 3.39 0.85
N THR A 114 -15.23 2.68 1.40
CA THR A 114 -14.39 1.77 0.61
C THR A 114 -15.23 0.62 0.00
N ALA A 115 -16.08 -0.05 0.77
CA ALA A 115 -16.95 -1.12 0.27
C ALA A 115 -17.83 -0.67 -0.89
N ASN A 116 -18.37 0.55 -0.83
CA ASN A 116 -19.28 1.11 -1.84
C ASN A 116 -18.59 1.33 -3.21
N ARG A 117 -17.26 1.40 -3.26
CA ARG A 117 -16.52 1.66 -4.52
C ARG A 117 -15.72 0.46 -5.02
N LEU A 118 -15.60 -0.64 -4.26
CA LEU A 118 -14.80 -1.81 -4.62
C LEU A 118 -15.13 -2.35 -6.00
N GLU A 119 -16.41 -2.48 -6.36
CA GLU A 119 -16.83 -3.00 -7.66
C GLU A 119 -16.27 -2.14 -8.81
N ARG A 120 -16.38 -0.82 -8.70
CA ARG A 120 -15.84 0.11 -9.70
C ARG A 120 -14.32 0.03 -9.79
N GLU A 121 -13.62 -0.08 -8.66
CA GLU A 121 -12.16 -0.14 -8.65
C GLU A 121 -11.66 -1.46 -9.27
N LEU A 122 -12.35 -2.57 -9.03
CA LEU A 122 -12.03 -3.88 -9.62
C LEU A 122 -12.34 -3.92 -11.12
N ALA A 123 -13.37 -3.21 -11.58
CA ALA A 123 -13.71 -3.15 -13.00
C ALA A 123 -12.67 -2.37 -13.83
N ALA A 124 -11.79 -1.60 -13.22
CA ALA A 124 -10.80 -0.76 -13.90
C ALA A 124 -9.65 -1.55 -14.56
N GLY A 125 -9.46 -2.83 -14.23
CA GLY A 125 -8.42 -3.67 -14.82
C GLY A 125 -8.20 -4.98 -14.09
N ARG A 126 -7.17 -5.71 -14.51
CA ARG A 126 -6.80 -6.97 -13.85
C ARG A 126 -6.24 -6.69 -12.47
N VAL A 127 -6.70 -7.43 -11.49
CA VAL A 127 -6.20 -7.44 -10.10
C VAL A 127 -5.97 -8.89 -9.68
N ASP A 128 -4.80 -9.18 -9.10
CA ASP A 128 -4.47 -10.50 -8.57
C ASP A 128 -4.66 -10.53 -7.04
N LEU A 129 -4.38 -9.39 -6.37
CA LEU A 129 -4.49 -9.22 -4.92
C LEU A 129 -5.14 -7.86 -4.59
N VAL A 130 -6.12 -7.86 -3.72
CA VAL A 130 -6.62 -6.63 -3.08
C VAL A 130 -6.01 -6.50 -1.70
N ILE A 131 -5.36 -5.38 -1.43
CA ILE A 131 -5.00 -4.94 -0.09
C ILE A 131 -6.09 -4.00 0.40
N TRP A 132 -6.82 -4.37 1.45
CA TRP A 132 -7.85 -3.54 2.05
C TRP A 132 -7.48 -3.15 3.48
N GLN A 133 -7.10 -1.88 3.66
CA GLN A 133 -6.85 -1.28 4.99
C GLN A 133 -8.15 -0.66 5.51
N LEU A 134 -8.56 -1.04 6.72
CA LEU A 134 -9.84 -0.63 7.30
C LEU A 134 -9.79 -0.48 8.83
N GLY A 135 -10.83 0.13 9.39
CA GLY A 135 -11.13 0.16 10.82
C GLY A 135 -10.62 1.39 11.57
N THR A 136 -9.56 2.08 11.12
CA THR A 136 -9.02 3.25 11.85
C THR A 136 -10.06 4.37 11.93
N ASN A 137 -10.57 4.85 10.79
CA ASN A 137 -11.55 5.93 10.76
C ASN A 137 -12.91 5.53 11.31
N ASP A 138 -13.25 4.25 11.24
CA ASP A 138 -14.45 3.71 11.85
C ASP A 138 -14.41 3.90 13.37
N VAL A 139 -13.30 3.55 14.02
CA VAL A 139 -13.10 3.75 15.45
C VAL A 139 -13.02 5.24 15.79
N LEU A 140 -12.28 6.05 15.01
CA LEU A 140 -12.14 7.48 15.29
C LEU A 140 -13.44 8.27 15.13
N ARG A 141 -14.41 7.73 14.37
CA ARG A 141 -15.77 8.30 14.20
C ARG A 141 -16.81 7.61 15.06
N ASP A 142 -16.40 6.86 16.08
CA ASP A 142 -17.28 6.17 17.02
C ASP A 142 -18.36 5.29 16.34
N ARG A 143 -18.03 4.66 15.20
CA ARG A 143 -18.94 3.75 14.52
C ARG A 143 -19.15 2.49 15.33
N MET A 144 -20.37 1.99 15.37
CA MET A 144 -20.68 0.70 16.01
C MET A 144 -19.95 -0.43 15.29
N VAL A 145 -19.32 -1.33 16.04
CA VAL A 145 -18.52 -2.41 15.50
C VAL A 145 -19.33 -3.29 14.53
N ASP A 146 -20.58 -3.62 14.88
CA ASP A 146 -21.44 -4.45 14.04
C ASP A 146 -21.77 -3.76 12.70
N ASP A 147 -21.95 -2.45 12.68
CA ASP A 147 -22.14 -1.68 11.44
C ASP A 147 -20.90 -1.73 10.55
N VAL A 148 -19.70 -1.66 11.16
CA VAL A 148 -18.43 -1.74 10.43
C VAL A 148 -18.31 -3.11 9.77
N PHE A 149 -18.67 -4.20 10.47
CA PHE A 149 -18.59 -5.54 9.90
C PHE A 149 -19.73 -5.85 8.92
N ALA A 150 -20.89 -5.24 9.07
CA ALA A 150 -21.91 -5.29 8.03
C ALA A 150 -21.40 -4.65 6.71
N ASP A 151 -20.71 -3.50 6.80
CA ASP A 151 -20.08 -2.86 5.66
C ASP A 151 -18.92 -3.69 5.09
N PHE A 152 -18.10 -4.30 5.94
CA PHE A 152 -17.05 -5.23 5.53
C PHE A 152 -17.62 -6.41 4.72
N HIS A 153 -18.67 -7.06 5.21
CA HIS A 153 -19.28 -8.21 4.52
C HIS A 153 -19.91 -7.84 3.17
N ARG A 154 -20.40 -6.60 3.01
CA ARG A 154 -20.82 -6.11 1.68
C ARG A 154 -19.64 -6.00 0.71
N GLY A 155 -18.52 -5.44 1.16
CA GLY A 155 -17.30 -5.38 0.37
C GLY A 155 -16.71 -6.78 0.11
N GLU A 156 -16.74 -7.66 1.11
CA GLU A 156 -16.32 -9.05 0.98
C GLU A 156 -17.10 -9.78 -0.12
N ALA A 157 -18.41 -9.58 -0.22
CA ALA A 157 -19.23 -10.19 -1.27
C ALA A 157 -18.77 -9.75 -2.67
N VAL A 158 -18.39 -8.47 -2.83
CA VAL A 158 -17.81 -7.96 -4.10
C VAL A 158 -16.47 -8.63 -4.39
N LEU A 159 -15.58 -8.73 -3.40
CA LEU A 159 -14.26 -9.37 -3.55
C LEU A 159 -14.37 -10.83 -3.92
N ARG A 160 -15.29 -11.57 -3.29
CA ARG A 160 -15.57 -12.98 -3.62
C ARG A 160 -16.14 -13.15 -5.04
N ALA A 161 -17.05 -12.26 -5.44
CA ALA A 161 -17.63 -12.29 -6.79
C ALA A 161 -16.56 -11.99 -7.87
N ALA A 162 -15.59 -11.13 -7.56
CA ALA A 162 -14.46 -10.83 -8.44
C ALA A 162 -13.39 -11.93 -8.44
N ASP A 163 -13.49 -12.91 -7.52
CA ASP A 163 -12.56 -14.03 -7.39
C ASP A 163 -11.10 -13.56 -7.32
N VAL A 164 -10.79 -12.60 -6.43
CA VAL A 164 -9.46 -12.05 -6.16
C VAL A 164 -8.96 -12.48 -4.80
N ASP A 165 -7.64 -12.57 -4.63
CA ASP A 165 -7.05 -12.77 -3.30
C ASP A 165 -7.14 -11.49 -2.46
N VAL A 166 -7.14 -11.64 -1.13
CA VAL A 166 -7.31 -10.50 -0.22
C VAL A 166 -6.25 -10.52 0.88
N LEU A 167 -5.60 -9.39 1.08
CA LEU A 167 -4.83 -9.05 2.28
C LEU A 167 -5.57 -7.95 3.04
N LEU A 168 -6.12 -8.27 4.20
CA LEU A 168 -6.67 -7.28 5.11
C LEU A 168 -5.54 -6.61 5.89
N ILE A 169 -5.62 -5.31 6.09
CA ILE A 169 -4.72 -4.58 6.98
C ILE A 169 -5.55 -3.95 8.09
N ASP A 170 -5.26 -4.33 9.31
CA ASP A 170 -5.95 -3.84 10.48
C ASP A 170 -5.56 -2.38 10.84
N PRO A 171 -6.23 -1.73 11.82
CA PRO A 171 -5.97 -0.35 12.18
C PRO A 171 -4.52 -0.09 12.56
N GLN A 172 -4.12 1.15 12.42
CA GLN A 172 -2.87 1.62 13.02
C GLN A 172 -2.99 1.78 14.54
N ARG A 173 -1.83 1.73 15.21
CA ARG A 173 -1.70 2.16 16.60
C ARG A 173 -1.43 3.66 16.65
N LEU A 174 -2.05 4.36 17.60
CA LEU A 174 -1.81 5.77 17.85
C LEU A 174 -0.74 5.95 18.96
N PRO A 175 -0.01 7.09 18.97
CA PRO A 175 0.91 7.40 20.06
C PRO A 175 0.17 7.41 21.40
N GLU A 176 0.75 6.76 22.43
CA GLU A 176 0.16 6.72 23.78
C GLU A 176 0.17 8.10 24.47
N ASP A 177 1.16 8.93 24.11
CA ASP A 177 1.38 10.28 24.62
C ASP A 177 0.74 11.37 23.76
N THR A 178 -0.18 10.99 22.86
CA THR A 178 -0.82 11.95 21.95
C THR A 178 -1.41 13.14 22.70
N ARG A 179 -1.16 14.34 22.18
CA ARG A 179 -1.78 15.58 22.66
C ARG A 179 -3.16 15.83 22.04
N ASN A 180 -3.49 15.12 20.96
CA ASN A 180 -4.79 15.22 20.34
C ASN A 180 -5.85 14.51 21.18
N MET A 181 -6.74 15.31 21.79
CA MET A 181 -7.80 14.78 22.68
C MET A 181 -8.75 13.80 21.99
N SER A 182 -8.94 13.93 20.66
CA SER A 182 -9.78 13.01 19.88
C SER A 182 -9.16 11.63 19.68
N PHE A 183 -7.84 11.50 19.89
CA PHE A 183 -7.10 10.25 19.72
C PHE A 183 -6.72 9.60 21.06
N ARG A 184 -6.71 10.40 22.14
CA ARG A 184 -6.32 9.90 23.46
C ARG A 184 -7.24 8.75 23.91
N GLY A 185 -6.62 7.64 24.34
CA GLY A 185 -7.36 6.48 24.82
C GLY A 185 -8.06 5.66 23.76
N ARG A 186 -7.79 5.87 22.46
CA ARG A 186 -8.42 5.10 21.36
C ARG A 186 -7.76 3.74 21.10
N ASN A 187 -6.54 3.51 21.55
CA ASN A 187 -5.83 2.25 21.29
C ASN A 187 -6.58 0.99 21.75
N PRO A 188 -7.29 0.94 22.90
CA PRO A 188 -8.08 -0.23 23.25
C PRO A 188 -9.16 -0.56 22.21
N ALA A 189 -9.87 0.43 21.68
CA ALA A 189 -10.88 0.22 20.64
C ALA A 189 -10.26 -0.14 19.28
N LEU A 190 -9.11 0.44 18.93
CA LEU A 190 -8.34 0.08 17.73
C LEU A 190 -7.82 -1.37 17.82
N GLY A 191 -7.31 -1.79 18.98
CA GLY A 191 -6.89 -3.17 19.23
C GLY A 191 -8.03 -4.18 19.16
N GLU A 192 -9.22 -3.82 19.69
CA GLU A 192 -10.42 -4.66 19.55
C GLU A 192 -10.85 -4.79 18.09
N MET A 193 -10.82 -3.70 17.32
CA MET A 193 -11.10 -3.71 15.88
C MET A 193 -10.08 -4.59 15.14
N ALA A 194 -8.79 -4.49 15.47
CA ALA A 194 -7.74 -5.33 14.90
C ALA A 194 -7.99 -6.83 15.16
N ARG A 195 -8.37 -7.18 16.40
CA ARG A 195 -8.72 -8.56 16.77
C ARG A 195 -9.91 -9.09 15.94
N ARG A 196 -10.95 -8.29 15.78
CA ARG A 196 -12.12 -8.65 14.98
C ARG A 196 -11.79 -8.82 13.49
N ILE A 197 -10.95 -7.95 12.91
CA ILE A 197 -10.46 -8.09 11.53
C ILE A 197 -9.66 -9.39 11.37
N ALA A 198 -8.82 -9.74 12.34
CA ALA A 198 -8.08 -11.01 12.32
C ALA A 198 -9.02 -12.23 12.38
N GLU A 199 -10.14 -12.16 13.13
CA GLU A 199 -11.18 -13.19 13.15
C GLU A 199 -11.86 -13.34 11.78
N GLU A 200 -12.26 -12.26 11.16
CA GLU A 200 -12.86 -12.28 9.82
C GLU A 200 -11.87 -12.78 8.76
N GLY A 201 -10.59 -12.43 8.87
CA GLY A 201 -9.54 -12.98 8.02
C GLY A 201 -9.46 -14.51 8.12
N ARG A 202 -9.51 -15.06 9.34
CA ARG A 202 -9.52 -16.53 9.52
C ARG A 202 -10.78 -17.18 8.96
N LYS A 203 -11.97 -16.61 9.21
CA LYS A 203 -13.25 -17.13 8.70
C LYS A 203 -13.31 -17.10 7.17
N GLY A 204 -12.82 -16.00 6.57
CA GLY A 204 -12.84 -15.79 5.13
C GLY A 204 -11.68 -16.45 4.38
N GLY A 205 -10.66 -16.97 5.08
CA GLY A 205 -9.45 -17.49 4.46
C GLY A 205 -8.54 -16.39 3.89
N TYR A 206 -8.66 -15.15 4.37
CA TYR A 206 -7.87 -14.01 3.89
C TYR A 206 -6.55 -13.88 4.63
N ALA A 207 -5.51 -13.44 3.93
CA ALA A 207 -4.29 -13.00 4.60
C ALA A 207 -4.58 -11.73 5.43
N VAL A 208 -3.91 -11.57 6.57
CA VAL A 208 -4.07 -10.41 7.46
C VAL A 208 -2.73 -9.88 7.88
N LEU A 209 -2.46 -8.60 7.60
CA LEU A 209 -1.36 -7.88 8.22
C LEU A 209 -1.84 -7.28 9.55
N ARG A 210 -1.25 -7.73 10.66
CA ARG A 210 -1.47 -7.21 12.01
C ARG A 210 -0.65 -5.94 12.24
N ARG A 211 -1.09 -4.86 11.59
CA ARG A 211 -0.38 -3.56 11.64
C ARG A 211 -0.39 -2.96 13.04
N PHE A 212 -1.51 -3.09 13.77
CA PHE A 212 -1.64 -2.59 15.13
C PHE A 212 -0.57 -3.19 16.05
N ASP A 213 -0.33 -4.49 15.95
CA ASP A 213 0.69 -5.19 16.73
C ASP A 213 2.10 -4.81 16.26
N ALA A 214 2.33 -4.77 14.96
CA ALA A 214 3.63 -4.40 14.39
C ALA A 214 4.08 -3.00 14.86
N MET A 215 3.17 -2.03 14.89
CA MET A 215 3.47 -0.67 15.33
C MET A 215 3.85 -0.57 16.82
N ALA A 216 3.50 -1.53 17.63
CA ALA A 216 3.97 -1.55 19.05
C ALA A 216 5.50 -1.65 19.17
N GLY A 217 6.17 -2.26 18.17
CA GLY A 217 7.62 -2.38 18.11
C GLY A 217 8.35 -1.16 17.51
N TRP A 218 7.63 -0.12 17.08
CA TRP A 218 8.22 1.03 16.39
C TRP A 218 8.69 2.17 17.29
N SER A 219 8.83 1.90 18.59
CA SER A 219 9.28 2.89 19.58
C SER A 219 10.67 3.50 19.29
N GLY A 220 11.51 2.81 18.50
CA GLY A 220 12.79 3.32 18.03
C GLY A 220 12.70 4.31 16.84
N LEU A 221 11.54 4.45 16.21
CA LEU A 221 11.31 5.47 15.20
C LEU A 221 10.95 6.80 15.85
N GLU A 222 11.33 7.91 15.19
CA GLU A 222 10.86 9.23 15.62
C GLU A 222 9.32 9.21 15.73
N ARG A 223 8.79 9.53 16.91
CA ARG A 223 7.35 9.51 17.25
C ARG A 223 6.66 8.18 16.88
N GLY A 224 7.36 7.04 16.93
CA GLY A 224 6.80 5.75 16.52
C GLY A 224 6.43 5.68 15.02
N GLY A 225 7.10 6.47 14.19
CA GLY A 225 6.82 6.53 12.75
C GLY A 225 5.59 7.36 12.37
N VAL A 226 5.06 8.16 13.32
CA VAL A 226 3.87 9.01 13.12
C VAL A 226 4.29 10.47 12.98
N GLY A 227 3.58 11.22 12.15
CA GLY A 227 3.81 12.65 11.94
C GLY A 227 3.31 13.52 13.11
N PRO A 228 3.47 14.86 12.98
CA PRO A 228 3.16 15.81 14.07
C PRO A 228 1.66 15.90 14.39
N ASP A 229 0.79 15.37 13.56
CA ASP A 229 -0.66 15.31 13.79
C ASP A 229 -1.10 14.10 14.65
N ASP A 230 -0.15 13.24 15.04
CA ASP A 230 -0.35 12.02 15.84
C ASP A 230 -1.25 10.97 15.15
N LEU A 231 -1.46 11.09 13.83
CA LEU A 231 -2.28 10.17 13.06
C LEU A 231 -1.54 9.63 11.82
N HIS A 232 -1.14 10.51 10.91
CA HIS A 232 -0.56 10.08 9.65
C HIS A 232 0.89 9.64 9.84
N LEU A 233 1.29 8.60 9.10
CA LEU A 233 2.68 8.13 9.14
C LEU A 233 3.61 9.15 8.50
N ASN A 234 4.80 9.31 9.06
CA ASN A 234 5.92 10.00 8.41
C ASN A 234 6.67 9.04 7.46
N ASP A 235 7.71 9.52 6.77
CA ASP A 235 8.48 8.72 5.81
C ASP A 235 9.06 7.44 6.43
N ALA A 236 9.54 7.51 7.69
CA ALA A 236 10.07 6.35 8.40
C ALA A 236 8.97 5.33 8.72
N GLY A 237 7.80 5.80 9.14
CA GLY A 237 6.64 4.96 9.39
C GLY A 237 6.14 4.25 8.13
N TYR A 238 6.08 4.96 7.01
CA TYR A 238 5.72 4.37 5.72
C TYR A 238 6.74 3.33 5.24
N ALA A 239 8.04 3.64 5.38
CA ALA A 239 9.09 2.70 5.04
C ALA A 239 8.98 1.42 5.88
N CYS A 240 8.76 1.57 7.19
CA CYS A 240 8.59 0.45 8.09
C CYS A 240 7.35 -0.39 7.75
N TRP A 241 6.22 0.25 7.54
CA TRP A 241 4.98 -0.46 7.19
C TRP A 241 5.11 -1.24 5.87
N ALA A 242 5.68 -0.64 4.84
CA ALA A 242 5.90 -1.30 3.56
C ALA A 242 6.87 -2.48 3.67
N GLU A 243 7.97 -2.32 4.42
CA GLU A 243 8.95 -3.40 4.62
C GLU A 243 8.36 -4.58 5.42
N VAL A 244 7.64 -4.33 6.52
CA VAL A 244 6.96 -5.39 7.28
C VAL A 244 5.95 -6.13 6.41
N THR A 245 5.21 -5.39 5.56
CA THR A 245 4.27 -5.99 4.63
C THR A 245 4.98 -6.85 3.58
N ALA A 246 6.03 -6.34 2.96
CA ALA A 246 6.79 -7.06 1.93
C ALA A 246 7.50 -8.29 2.51
N GLU A 247 8.11 -8.16 3.69
CA GLU A 247 8.78 -9.26 4.40
C GLU A 247 7.80 -10.38 4.75
N GLY A 248 6.61 -10.03 5.22
CA GLY A 248 5.59 -11.00 5.56
C GLY A 248 4.88 -11.61 4.36
N LEU A 249 4.69 -10.85 3.26
CA LEU A 249 3.90 -11.29 2.12
C LEU A 249 4.72 -12.09 1.10
N ALA A 250 5.95 -11.65 0.75
CA ALA A 250 6.74 -12.27 -0.31
C ALA A 250 6.98 -13.78 -0.11
N PRO A 251 7.37 -14.29 1.09
CA PRO A 251 7.55 -15.73 1.30
C PRO A 251 6.28 -16.57 1.12
N ARG A 252 5.11 -15.91 1.23
CA ARG A 252 3.81 -16.55 1.06
C ARG A 252 3.32 -16.58 -0.38
N LEU A 253 3.96 -15.80 -1.25
CA LEU A 253 3.67 -15.71 -2.67
C LEU A 253 4.58 -16.59 -3.53
N LEU A 254 5.77 -16.91 -3.04
CA LEU A 254 6.73 -17.81 -3.66
C LEU A 254 6.35 -19.28 -3.42
#